data_fb051eca7bdbcba3ba45a1e801a28a25
#
_entry.id   fb051eca7bdbcba3ba45a1e801a28a25
#
_cell.length_a   1.000
_cell.length_b   1.000
_cell.length_c   1.000
_cell.angle_alpha   90.00
_cell.angle_beta   90.00
_cell.angle_gamma   90.00
#
_symmetry.space_group_name_H-M   'P 1'
#
loop_
_entity.id
_entity.type
_entity.pdbx_description
1 polymer ?
#
loop_
_entity_poly.entity_id
_entity_poly.type
_entity_poly.pdbx_seq_one_letter_code
_entity_poly.pdbx_strand_id
1 'polypeptide(L)'
;MLFRSNKAVVSSFEKNHKYINKFVKFGIASAIALTIHSIFLGIDFDNNFYKLFRRVVMLMFIIFEIIAQAYLVATLYSFKDRLYKHINTTFLTLKLFLVSILIVVAIISVPIISLPGDNILGFNVKFFKHGLEWNYFVGVILFYLLTFFMWKRVK
;
A
#
# COMPACT_ATOMS: atom_id res chain seq x y z
N MET A 1 -41.29 -4.64 -1.55
CA MET A 1 -40.07 -4.57 -0.74
C MET A 1 -38.89 -5.38 -1.31
N LEU A 2 -39.10 -6.48 -2.00
CA LEU A 2 -38.06 -7.34 -2.60
C LEU A 2 -37.25 -6.68 -3.75
N PHE A 3 -37.84 -5.83 -4.57
CA PHE A 3 -37.16 -5.19 -5.71
C PHE A 3 -36.07 -4.14 -5.29
N ARG A 4 -36.27 -3.49 -4.16
CA ARG A 4 -35.31 -2.52 -3.63
C ARG A 4 -34.06 -3.20 -3.05
N SER A 5 -34.22 -4.40 -2.49
CA SER A 5 -33.12 -5.23 -1.96
C SER A 5 -32.21 -5.72 -3.07
N ASN A 6 -32.75 -6.16 -4.22
CA ASN A 6 -31.93 -6.66 -5.32
C ASN A 6 -31.06 -5.59 -5.98
N LYS A 7 -31.56 -4.36 -6.16
CA LYS A 7 -30.75 -3.25 -6.69
C LYS A 7 -29.59 -2.89 -5.78
N ALA A 8 -29.78 -2.85 -4.46
CA ALA A 8 -28.73 -2.57 -3.51
C ALA A 8 -27.67 -3.68 -3.46
N VAL A 9 -28.08 -4.94 -3.61
CA VAL A 9 -27.16 -6.08 -3.69
C VAL A 9 -26.35 -6.04 -4.99
N VAL A 10 -26.98 -5.85 -6.13
CA VAL A 10 -26.30 -5.76 -7.44
C VAL A 10 -25.35 -4.59 -7.47
N SER A 11 -25.75 -3.41 -7.01
CA SER A 11 -24.85 -2.24 -6.97
C SER A 11 -23.64 -2.44 -6.02
N SER A 12 -23.84 -3.19 -4.93
CA SER A 12 -22.71 -3.53 -4.02
C SER A 12 -21.74 -4.52 -4.67
N PHE A 13 -22.23 -5.46 -5.48
CA PHE A 13 -21.37 -6.38 -6.24
C PHE A 13 -20.57 -5.65 -7.33
N GLU A 14 -21.21 -4.78 -8.11
CA GLU A 14 -20.54 -3.98 -9.14
C GLU A 14 -19.47 -3.07 -8.55
N LYS A 15 -19.75 -2.39 -7.43
CA LYS A 15 -18.80 -1.54 -6.73
C LYS A 15 -17.59 -2.35 -6.23
N ASN A 16 -17.83 -3.53 -5.66
CA ASN A 16 -16.77 -4.39 -5.13
C ASN A 16 -15.91 -5.00 -6.25
N HIS A 17 -16.51 -5.38 -7.37
CA HIS A 17 -15.76 -5.84 -8.55
C HIS A 17 -14.80 -4.75 -9.07
N LYS A 18 -15.26 -3.49 -9.07
CA LYS A 18 -14.43 -2.34 -9.45
C LYS A 18 -13.24 -2.14 -8.50
N TYR A 19 -13.42 -2.34 -7.20
CA TYR A 19 -12.33 -2.23 -6.22
C TYR A 19 -11.32 -3.37 -6.34
N ILE A 20 -11.77 -4.60 -6.55
CA ILE A 20 -10.90 -5.76 -6.78
C ILE A 20 -10.05 -5.54 -8.04
N ASN A 21 -10.65 -5.08 -9.14
CA ASN A 21 -9.90 -4.79 -10.36
C ASN A 21 -8.84 -3.69 -10.15
N LYS A 22 -9.16 -2.66 -9.38
CA LYS A 22 -8.18 -1.61 -9.04
C LYS A 22 -7.06 -2.15 -8.16
N PHE A 23 -7.40 -2.94 -7.13
CA PHE A 23 -6.40 -3.62 -6.30
C PHE A 23 -5.42 -4.44 -7.15
N VAL A 24 -5.92 -5.28 -8.06
CA VAL A 24 -5.07 -6.11 -8.93
C VAL A 24 -4.18 -5.25 -9.84
N LYS A 25 -4.74 -4.23 -10.49
CA LYS A 25 -3.98 -3.35 -11.38
C LYS A 25 -2.85 -2.61 -10.66
N PHE A 26 -3.15 -2.00 -9.50
CA PHE A 26 -2.15 -1.29 -8.72
C PHE A 26 -1.14 -2.23 -8.07
N GLY A 27 -1.56 -3.43 -7.64
CA GLY A 27 -0.65 -4.46 -7.12
C GLY A 27 0.34 -4.95 -8.18
N ILE A 28 -0.11 -5.19 -9.41
CA ILE A 28 0.78 -5.55 -10.52
C ILE A 28 1.74 -4.38 -10.84
N ALA A 29 1.24 -3.15 -10.90
CA ALA A 29 2.08 -1.97 -11.16
C ALA A 29 3.14 -1.78 -10.05
N SER A 30 2.77 -2.00 -8.79
CA SER A 30 3.69 -1.99 -7.64
C SER A 30 4.77 -3.06 -7.79
N ALA A 31 4.39 -4.31 -8.11
CA ALA A 31 5.34 -5.40 -8.29
C ALA A 31 6.33 -5.13 -9.44
N ILE A 32 5.86 -4.58 -10.56
CA ILE A 32 6.72 -4.17 -11.69
C ILE A 32 7.70 -3.08 -11.25
N ALA A 33 7.22 -2.04 -10.56
CA ALA A 33 8.06 -0.96 -10.07
C ALA A 33 9.13 -1.46 -9.09
N LEU A 34 8.77 -2.38 -8.18
CA LEU A 34 9.70 -3.00 -7.25
C LEU A 34 10.77 -3.83 -7.98
N THR A 35 10.38 -4.61 -8.99
CA THR A 35 11.30 -5.41 -9.81
C THR A 35 12.29 -4.50 -10.54
N ILE A 36 11.82 -3.44 -11.18
CA ILE A 36 12.67 -2.44 -11.84
C ILE A 36 13.64 -1.84 -10.79
N HIS A 37 13.12 -1.39 -9.64
CA HIS A 37 13.95 -0.84 -8.58
C HIS A 37 15.05 -1.81 -8.13
N SER A 38 14.72 -3.09 -7.94
CA SER A 38 15.65 -4.12 -7.49
C SER A 38 16.75 -4.40 -8.52
N ILE A 39 16.42 -4.44 -9.81
CA ILE A 39 17.40 -4.63 -10.90
C ILE A 39 18.39 -3.46 -10.91
N PHE A 40 17.86 -2.24 -10.86
CA PHE A 40 18.70 -1.03 -10.94
C PHE A 40 19.39 -0.67 -9.62
N LEU A 41 19.03 -1.30 -8.50
CA LEU A 41 19.71 -1.08 -7.22
C LEU A 41 21.16 -1.61 -7.24
N GLY A 42 21.40 -2.72 -7.93
CA GLY A 42 22.71 -3.37 -8.04
C GLY A 42 23.65 -2.73 -9.06
N ILE A 43 23.17 -1.76 -9.85
CA ILE A 43 23.95 -1.08 -10.87
C ILE A 43 24.25 0.34 -10.37
N ASP A 44 25.51 0.74 -10.34
CA ASP A 44 25.91 2.10 -9.94
C ASP A 44 26.40 2.88 -11.16
N PHE A 45 25.60 3.82 -11.60
CA PHE A 45 25.98 4.80 -12.60
C PHE A 45 26.12 6.16 -11.92
N ASP A 46 27.30 6.78 -12.01
CA ASP A 46 27.52 8.12 -11.44
C ASP A 46 26.92 9.22 -12.32
N ASN A 47 25.61 9.13 -12.55
CA ASN A 47 24.83 10.10 -13.31
C ASN A 47 23.65 10.59 -12.48
N ASN A 48 23.46 11.91 -12.44
CA ASN A 48 22.33 12.53 -11.72
C ASN A 48 20.96 12.08 -12.25
N PHE A 49 20.85 11.81 -13.55
CA PHE A 49 19.62 11.26 -14.14
C PHE A 49 19.30 9.87 -13.57
N TYR A 50 20.30 9.02 -13.41
CA TYR A 50 20.13 7.70 -12.84
C TYR A 50 19.69 7.75 -11.36
N LYS A 51 20.31 8.62 -10.57
CA LYS A 51 19.91 8.85 -9.17
C LYS A 51 18.44 9.32 -9.07
N LEU A 52 18.00 10.21 -9.97
CA LEU A 52 16.62 10.66 -10.06
C LEU A 52 15.67 9.52 -10.46
N PHE A 53 16.03 8.76 -11.49
CA PHE A 53 15.24 7.61 -11.97
C PHE A 53 14.98 6.59 -10.85
N ARG A 54 15.99 6.18 -10.09
CA ARG A 54 15.84 5.27 -8.95
C ARG A 54 14.86 5.81 -7.90
N ARG A 55 14.93 7.09 -7.57
CA ARG A 55 14.00 7.73 -6.63
C ARG A 55 12.56 7.70 -7.16
N VAL A 56 12.36 8.05 -8.42
CA VAL A 56 11.04 8.04 -9.04
C VAL A 56 10.44 6.65 -9.04
N VAL A 57 11.19 5.62 -9.43
CA VAL A 57 10.72 4.23 -9.46
C VAL A 57 10.34 3.75 -8.05
N MET A 58 11.15 4.09 -7.04
CA MET A 58 10.86 3.76 -5.64
C MET A 58 9.58 4.45 -5.15
N LEU A 59 9.39 5.73 -5.47
CA LEU A 59 8.18 6.47 -5.12
C LEU A 59 6.94 5.89 -5.81
N MET A 60 7.04 5.50 -7.07
CA MET A 60 5.96 4.82 -7.79
C MET A 60 5.58 3.49 -7.11
N PHE A 61 6.57 2.69 -6.71
CA PHE A 61 6.33 1.48 -5.94
C PHE A 61 5.53 1.77 -4.67
N ILE A 62 5.98 2.72 -3.85
CA ILE A 62 5.34 3.10 -2.59
C ILE A 62 3.88 3.53 -2.83
N ILE A 63 3.64 4.42 -3.78
CA ILE A 63 2.31 4.96 -4.07
C ILE A 63 1.38 3.84 -4.55
N PHE A 64 1.79 3.02 -5.51
CA PHE A 64 0.97 1.94 -6.04
C PHE A 64 0.65 0.89 -4.99
N GLU A 65 1.61 0.55 -4.14
CA GLU A 65 1.41 -0.41 -3.05
C GLU A 65 0.39 0.10 -2.03
N ILE A 66 0.49 1.35 -1.60
CA ILE A 66 -0.48 1.94 -0.65
C ILE A 66 -1.88 1.98 -1.27
N ILE A 67 -2.00 2.35 -2.54
CA ILE A 67 -3.29 2.37 -3.24
C ILE A 67 -3.87 0.96 -3.33
N ALA A 68 -3.07 -0.04 -3.67
CA ALA A 68 -3.50 -1.43 -3.71
C ALA A 68 -3.98 -1.90 -2.33
N GLN A 69 -3.21 -1.67 -1.28
CA GLN A 69 -3.57 -2.03 0.08
C GLN A 69 -4.87 -1.35 0.54
N ALA A 70 -5.06 -0.07 0.21
CA ALA A 70 -6.28 0.66 0.53
C ALA A 70 -7.51 0.06 -0.15
N TYR A 71 -7.41 -0.30 -1.44
CA TYR A 71 -8.51 -0.98 -2.15
C TYR A 71 -8.79 -2.38 -1.59
N LEU A 72 -7.77 -3.14 -1.21
CA LEU A 72 -7.94 -4.44 -0.59
C LEU A 72 -8.69 -4.33 0.74
N VAL A 73 -8.27 -3.42 1.62
CA VAL A 73 -8.93 -3.20 2.93
C VAL A 73 -10.35 -2.70 2.74
N ALA A 74 -10.60 -1.76 1.82
CA ALA A 74 -11.94 -1.27 1.51
C ALA A 74 -12.87 -2.40 1.02
N THR A 75 -12.35 -3.30 0.17
CA THR A 75 -13.09 -4.47 -0.29
C THR A 75 -13.43 -5.41 0.86
N LEU A 76 -12.44 -5.78 1.68
CA LEU A 76 -12.64 -6.67 2.83
C LEU A 76 -13.61 -6.07 3.85
N TYR A 77 -13.52 -4.77 4.09
CA TYR A 77 -14.43 -4.07 5.00
C TYR A 77 -15.88 -4.07 4.47
N SER A 78 -16.07 -3.92 3.16
CA SER A 78 -17.40 -3.99 2.53
C SER A 78 -18.04 -5.39 2.65
N PHE A 79 -17.24 -6.44 2.77
CA PHE A 79 -17.72 -7.81 2.92
C PHE A 79 -17.67 -8.34 4.35
N LYS A 80 -17.29 -7.52 5.35
CA LYS A 80 -17.07 -7.96 6.74
C LYS A 80 -18.21 -8.81 7.31
N ASP A 81 -19.47 -8.43 7.04
CA ASP A 81 -20.66 -9.10 7.58
C ASP A 81 -20.88 -10.48 6.96
N ARG A 82 -20.50 -10.66 5.69
CA ARG A 82 -20.57 -11.95 4.99
C ARG A 82 -19.40 -12.86 5.35
N LEU A 83 -18.24 -12.27 5.60
CA LEU A 83 -17.00 -12.97 5.90
C LEU A 83 -16.78 -13.16 7.40
N TYR A 84 -17.70 -12.70 8.25
CA TYR A 84 -17.56 -12.74 9.72
C TYR A 84 -17.20 -14.12 10.28
N LYS A 85 -17.72 -15.19 9.69
CA LYS A 85 -17.40 -16.56 10.09
C LYS A 85 -15.95 -16.98 9.74
N HIS A 86 -15.34 -16.37 8.71
CA HIS A 86 -14.06 -16.74 8.16
C HIS A 86 -12.94 -15.75 8.50
N ILE A 87 -13.29 -14.54 8.93
CA ILE A 87 -12.34 -13.46 9.17
C ILE A 87 -12.42 -13.00 10.63
N ASN A 88 -11.26 -12.72 11.21
CA ASN A 88 -11.17 -12.05 12.51
C ASN A 88 -11.27 -10.53 12.28
N THR A 89 -12.34 -9.93 12.76
CA THR A 89 -12.63 -8.50 12.63
C THR A 89 -11.58 -7.60 13.31
N THR A 90 -10.96 -8.07 14.40
CA THR A 90 -9.89 -7.34 15.09
C THR A 90 -8.68 -7.13 14.16
N PHE A 91 -8.25 -8.19 13.47
CA PHE A 91 -7.13 -8.06 12.50
C PHE A 91 -7.51 -7.20 11.29
N LEU A 92 -8.78 -7.23 10.86
CA LEU A 92 -9.25 -6.32 9.80
C LEU A 92 -9.19 -4.85 10.24
N THR A 93 -9.58 -4.55 11.48
CA THR A 93 -9.49 -3.19 12.05
C THR A 93 -8.02 -2.76 12.18
N LEU A 94 -7.13 -3.66 12.64
CA LEU A 94 -5.69 -3.37 12.69
C LEU A 94 -5.11 -3.09 11.29
N LYS A 95 -5.54 -3.81 10.26
CA LYS A 95 -5.15 -3.54 8.87
C LYS A 95 -5.60 -2.17 8.40
N LEU A 96 -6.84 -1.79 8.71
CA LEU A 96 -7.36 -0.46 8.38
C LEU A 96 -6.52 0.64 9.03
N PHE A 97 -6.20 0.47 10.32
CA PHE A 97 -5.36 1.40 11.06
C PHE A 97 -3.94 1.48 10.47
N LEU A 98 -3.33 0.35 10.16
CA LEU A 98 -2.00 0.28 9.56
C LEU A 98 -1.94 0.99 8.21
N VAL A 99 -2.93 0.74 7.32
CA VAL A 99 -3.00 1.43 6.02
C VAL A 99 -3.18 2.93 6.19
N SER A 100 -3.98 3.37 7.16
CA SER A 100 -4.15 4.80 7.47
C SER A 100 -2.83 5.43 7.91
N ILE A 101 -2.04 4.76 8.76
CA ILE A 101 -0.70 5.21 9.15
C ILE A 101 0.23 5.27 7.94
N LEU A 102 0.24 4.23 7.10
CA LEU A 102 1.09 4.20 5.90
C LEU A 102 0.76 5.34 4.93
N ILE A 103 -0.51 5.70 4.77
CA ILE A 103 -0.93 6.85 3.96
C ILE A 103 -0.36 8.16 4.56
N VAL A 104 -0.48 8.36 5.88
CA VAL A 104 0.05 9.55 6.55
C VAL A 104 1.57 9.61 6.41
N VAL A 105 2.26 8.49 6.65
CA VAL A 105 3.73 8.40 6.47
C VAL A 105 4.11 8.69 5.03
N ALA A 106 3.38 8.20 4.03
CA ALA A 106 3.66 8.48 2.63
C ALA A 106 3.48 9.97 2.28
N ILE A 107 2.40 10.60 2.76
CA ILE A 107 2.15 12.04 2.52
C ILE A 107 3.30 12.89 3.07
N ILE A 108 3.87 12.49 4.22
CA ILE A 108 4.99 13.21 4.83
C ILE A 108 6.32 12.87 4.14
N SER A 109 6.56 11.59 3.86
CA SER A 109 7.85 11.10 3.39
C SER A 109 8.10 11.34 1.90
N VAL A 110 7.05 11.26 1.05
CA VAL A 110 7.22 11.46 -0.40
C VAL A 110 7.83 12.83 -0.74
N PRO A 111 7.35 13.96 -0.22
CA PRO A 111 8.00 15.25 -0.45
C PRO A 111 9.44 15.29 0.06
N ILE A 112 9.71 14.76 1.26
CA ILE A 112 11.05 14.80 1.89
C ILE A 112 12.06 13.97 1.10
N ILE A 113 11.67 12.76 0.67
CA ILE A 113 12.54 11.86 -0.12
C ILE A 113 12.79 12.43 -1.52
N SER A 114 11.81 13.13 -2.09
CA SER A 114 11.91 13.72 -3.44
C SER A 114 12.87 14.91 -3.51
N LEU A 115 13.11 15.61 -2.40
CA LEU A 115 14.01 16.76 -2.39
C LEU A 115 15.45 16.33 -2.63
N PRO A 116 16.18 17.01 -3.54
CA PRO A 116 17.58 16.74 -3.79
C PRO A 116 18.43 17.15 -2.57
N GLY A 117 19.47 16.34 -2.29
CA GLY A 117 20.42 16.62 -1.22
C GLY A 117 20.02 16.02 0.14
N ASP A 118 21.00 15.98 1.03
CA ASP A 118 20.88 15.42 2.38
C ASP A 118 20.73 16.51 3.45
N ASN A 119 20.75 17.79 3.05
CA ASN A 119 20.54 18.93 3.93
C ASN A 119 19.27 19.67 3.52
N ILE A 120 18.31 19.76 4.43
CA ILE A 120 17.07 20.52 4.27
C ILE A 120 17.04 21.55 5.41
N LEU A 121 16.94 22.84 5.07
CA LEU A 121 16.91 23.94 6.04
C LEU A 121 18.05 23.89 7.07
N GLY A 122 19.25 23.47 6.66
CA GLY A 122 20.43 23.38 7.55
C GLY A 122 20.51 22.08 8.39
N PHE A 123 19.52 21.19 8.29
CA PHE A 123 19.53 19.90 8.99
C PHE A 123 19.96 18.77 8.06
N ASN A 124 20.85 17.89 8.54
CA ASN A 124 21.19 16.66 7.84
C ASN A 124 20.04 15.65 7.99
N VAL A 125 19.28 15.46 6.90
CA VAL A 125 18.10 14.59 6.89
C VAL A 125 18.36 13.21 6.32
N LYS A 126 19.60 12.85 6.04
CA LYS A 126 19.96 11.55 5.47
C LYS A 126 19.43 10.37 6.30
N PHE A 127 19.71 10.39 7.61
CA PHE A 127 19.23 9.34 8.51
C PHE A 127 17.71 9.30 8.61
N PHE A 128 17.06 10.47 8.55
CA PHE A 128 15.60 10.56 8.57
C PHE A 128 14.97 9.98 7.30
N LYS A 129 15.55 10.26 6.12
CA LYS A 129 15.13 9.66 4.85
C LYS A 129 15.21 8.14 4.89
N HIS A 130 16.34 7.59 5.31
CA HIS A 130 16.50 6.15 5.45
C HIS A 130 15.52 5.56 6.48
N GLY A 131 15.33 6.23 7.62
CA GLY A 131 14.36 5.82 8.63
C GLY A 131 12.93 5.73 8.08
N LEU A 132 12.50 6.70 7.26
CA LEU A 132 11.18 6.69 6.62
C LEU A 132 11.04 5.52 5.63
N GLU A 133 12.06 5.26 4.81
CA GLU A 133 12.09 4.12 3.87
C GLU A 133 11.94 2.79 4.60
N TRP A 134 12.71 2.58 5.67
CA TRP A 134 12.65 1.36 6.48
C TRP A 134 11.30 1.20 7.20
N ASN A 135 10.76 2.26 7.79
CA ASN A 135 9.44 2.22 8.44
C ASN A 135 8.34 1.85 7.45
N TYR A 136 8.41 2.36 6.22
CA TYR A 136 7.49 1.99 5.17
C TYR A 136 7.59 0.49 4.83
N PHE A 137 8.82 -0.02 4.67
CA PHE A 137 9.06 -1.43 4.33
C PHE A 137 8.54 -2.38 5.43
N VAL A 138 8.82 -2.05 6.69
CA VAL A 138 8.28 -2.79 7.85
C VAL A 138 6.74 -2.74 7.86
N GLY A 139 6.14 -1.59 7.56
CA GLY A 139 4.69 -1.44 7.46
C GLY A 139 4.07 -2.34 6.39
N VAL A 140 4.69 -2.46 5.22
CA VAL A 140 4.24 -3.37 4.15
C VAL A 140 4.31 -4.84 4.61
N ILE A 141 5.41 -5.26 5.24
CA ILE A 141 5.56 -6.61 5.79
C ILE A 141 4.46 -6.89 6.82
N LEU A 142 4.23 -5.97 7.76
CA LEU A 142 3.17 -6.09 8.76
C LEU A 142 1.79 -6.20 8.12
N PHE A 143 1.53 -5.48 7.04
CA PHE A 143 0.26 -5.58 6.32
C PHE A 143 0.02 -6.99 5.78
N TYR A 144 1.04 -7.61 5.18
CA TYR A 144 0.92 -8.99 4.69
C TYR A 144 0.81 -10.01 5.81
N LEU A 145 1.54 -9.83 6.92
CA LEU A 145 1.40 -10.66 8.12
C LEU A 145 -0.02 -10.58 8.70
N LEU A 146 -0.59 -9.39 8.82
CA LEU A 146 -1.98 -9.22 9.27
C LEU A 146 -2.97 -9.88 8.30
N THR A 147 -2.66 -9.94 7.00
CA THR A 147 -3.48 -10.66 6.03
C THR A 147 -3.49 -12.17 6.34
N PHE A 148 -2.34 -12.72 6.69
CA PHE A 148 -2.23 -14.12 7.06
C PHE A 148 -3.00 -14.44 8.35
N PHE A 149 -2.84 -13.65 9.41
CA PHE A 149 -3.50 -13.87 10.70
C PHE A 149 -5.00 -13.55 10.68
N MET A 150 -5.48 -12.83 9.69
CA MET A 150 -6.89 -12.47 9.58
C MET A 150 -7.79 -13.68 9.34
N TRP A 151 -7.31 -14.74 8.69
CA TRP A 151 -8.11 -15.91 8.36
C TRP A 151 -8.31 -16.83 9.56
N LYS A 152 -9.58 -17.12 9.89
CA LYS A 152 -9.92 -18.10 10.93
C LYS A 152 -9.84 -19.51 10.33
N ARG A 153 -9.30 -20.45 11.08
CA ARG A 153 -9.46 -21.86 10.76
C ARG A 153 -10.94 -22.22 10.94
N VAL A 154 -11.62 -22.57 9.86
CA VAL A 154 -12.96 -23.17 9.93
C VAL A 154 -12.75 -24.62 10.34
N LYS A 155 -13.24 -24.96 11.56
CA LYS A 155 -13.34 -26.34 12.01
C LYS A 155 -14.60 -26.94 11.43
#